data_895c092e2a167a8cc29bf68c26ff8cae
#
_entry.id   895c092e2a167a8cc29bf68c26ff8cae
#
_cell.length_a   1.000
_cell.length_b   1.000
_cell.length_c   1.000
_cell.angle_alpha   90.00
_cell.angle_beta   90.00
_cell.angle_gamma   90.00
#
_symmetry.space_group_name_H-M   'P 1'
#
loop_
_entity.id
_entity.type
_entity.pdbx_description
1 polymer ?
#
loop_
_entity_poly.entity_id
_entity_poly.type
_entity_poly.pdbx_seq_one_letter_code
_entity_poly.pdbx_strand_id
1 'polypeptide(L)'
;MTAAAEAPTSTAPSAVPRRRRILPVLARLALAVASGFVLAAAFAPRDLWWLAPLAFTGLGLVLHGRRVWASAGYGLVFGLAFFLPHLIWIEDFLGDDFGSAPWLGLSTVLAVYVAAACALMPFAARLPGAPVWMALVFLLQEAGRSRWPVNGFPWGRVGFSQPEGAYLALASVGGVPLVGFAVVLTGFGLAQLIVRLRRGGLRPTLGWTGPLAAATLPVLTGLAVWPAVGTAPEAGTRTVAVVQGNAPDIGLDLLGSRDIIRANHLDESARLADRIAEGRLPRPDLVVWPETATEAGGPDPALDALVDEFGVPTLVGAAYRAPDGKTENAVFAWRPGRGAGEHYTKQELVPFAEYVPMRTIARWFTPFVDSTRDMRWGSGAPATLDVANTRTGPVICYEVAYDYVSREAVDAGAQLLVVPTNNAWYGPGEMSYQQLAMSRLRAVEHGRAVVVAATSGVSAIVQPDGSVTGQTDLFTAASLVGDVPLRQQTTLSDRLGAWTEYVLVGAALAAVVAGIVLGVRTRRSSADDTR
;
A
#
# COMPACT_ATOMS: atom_id res chain seq x y z
N MET A 1 24.93 86.80 5.45
CA MET A 1 23.71 85.90 5.41
C MET A 1 24.17 84.61 4.83
N THR A 2 24.45 83.64 5.69
CA THR A 2 24.94 82.30 5.37
C THR A 2 23.74 81.35 5.49
N ALA A 3 23.32 80.77 4.38
CA ALA A 3 22.25 79.72 4.36
C ALA A 3 22.85 78.40 4.81
N ALA A 4 22.29 77.85 5.88
CA ALA A 4 22.59 76.49 6.34
C ALA A 4 21.85 75.50 5.46
N ALA A 5 22.57 74.54 4.85
CA ALA A 5 22.04 73.45 4.10
C ALA A 5 21.60 72.37 5.10
N GLU A 6 20.31 72.05 5.14
CA GLU A 6 19.77 70.90 5.87
C GLU A 6 20.20 69.59 5.15
N ALA A 7 20.82 68.68 5.90
CA ALA A 7 21.18 67.33 5.45
C ALA A 7 19.93 66.45 5.39
N PRO A 8 19.73 65.53 4.40
CA PRO A 8 18.59 64.66 4.32
C PRO A 8 18.66 63.57 5.42
N THR A 9 17.62 63.53 6.25
CA THR A 9 17.42 62.49 7.25
C THR A 9 17.20 61.13 6.58
N SER A 10 18.20 60.24 6.68
CA SER A 10 18.12 58.84 6.29
C SER A 10 17.11 58.11 7.19
N THR A 11 15.93 57.84 6.68
CA THR A 11 14.98 56.93 7.34
C THR A 11 15.47 55.50 7.19
N ALA A 12 16.07 54.95 8.25
CA ALA A 12 16.39 53.54 8.33
C ALA A 12 15.11 52.69 8.14
N PRO A 13 15.14 51.59 7.33
CA PRO A 13 13.98 50.73 7.12
C PRO A 13 13.57 50.12 8.44
N SER A 14 12.32 50.39 8.86
CA SER A 14 11.73 49.85 10.08
C SER A 14 11.79 48.33 10.10
N ALA A 15 12.56 47.74 11.02
CA ALA A 15 12.67 46.30 11.21
C ALA A 15 11.28 45.73 11.54
N VAL A 16 10.71 44.96 10.61
CA VAL A 16 9.45 44.25 10.82
C VAL A 16 9.61 43.36 12.06
N PRO A 17 8.75 43.52 13.09
CA PRO A 17 8.91 42.83 14.35
C PRO A 17 8.94 41.31 14.15
N ARG A 18 9.89 40.64 14.80
CA ARG A 18 10.16 39.18 14.71
C ARG A 18 8.90 38.32 14.85
N ARG A 19 7.93 38.71 15.68
CA ARG A 19 6.63 38.11 15.87
C ARG A 19 5.78 37.98 14.59
N ARG A 20 5.80 38.97 13.69
CA ARG A 20 5.06 38.94 12.41
C ARG A 20 5.61 37.93 11.41
N ARG A 21 6.87 37.45 11.56
CA ARG A 21 7.48 36.44 10.68
C ARG A 21 7.25 35.01 11.17
N ILE A 22 7.04 34.79 12.47
CA ILE A 22 6.91 33.46 13.09
C ILE A 22 5.50 32.88 12.88
N LEU A 23 4.46 33.68 13.03
CA LEU A 23 3.06 33.23 12.94
C LEU A 23 2.73 32.49 11.63
N PRO A 24 3.11 32.99 10.43
CA PRO A 24 2.85 32.26 9.18
C PRO A 24 3.65 30.97 9.03
N VAL A 25 4.79 30.82 9.69
CA VAL A 25 5.56 29.57 9.71
C VAL A 25 4.85 28.54 10.59
N LEU A 26 4.42 28.93 11.79
CA LEU A 26 3.68 28.06 12.71
C LEU A 26 2.34 27.60 12.10
N ALA A 27 1.61 28.51 11.44
CA ALA A 27 0.35 28.15 10.78
C ALA A 27 0.58 27.12 9.65
N ARG A 28 1.67 27.22 8.90
CA ARG A 28 2.02 26.23 7.86
C ARG A 28 2.47 24.90 8.46
N LEU A 29 3.24 24.91 9.55
CA LEU A 29 3.61 23.70 10.26
C LEU A 29 2.36 22.98 10.78
N ALA A 30 1.45 23.71 11.43
CA ALA A 30 0.19 23.16 11.89
C ALA A 30 -0.65 22.57 10.74
N LEU A 31 -0.71 23.26 9.59
CA LEU A 31 -1.41 22.75 8.41
C LEU A 31 -0.70 21.52 7.82
N ALA A 32 0.63 21.44 7.82
CA ALA A 32 1.37 20.27 7.35
C ALA A 32 1.10 19.05 8.25
N VAL A 33 1.15 19.25 9.58
CA VAL A 33 0.80 18.21 10.57
C VAL A 33 -0.63 17.75 10.39
N ALA A 34 -1.60 18.67 10.36
CA ALA A 34 -3.01 18.33 10.17
C ALA A 34 -3.25 17.57 8.86
N SER A 35 -2.58 17.97 7.76
CA SER A 35 -2.68 17.30 6.47
C SER A 35 -2.13 15.88 6.51
N GLY A 36 -1.03 15.62 7.23
CA GLY A 36 -0.50 14.27 7.43
C GLY A 36 -1.47 13.36 8.19
N PHE A 37 -2.03 13.83 9.30
CA PHE A 37 -3.06 13.08 10.04
C PHE A 37 -4.34 12.86 9.22
N VAL A 38 -4.76 13.85 8.43
CA VAL A 38 -5.90 13.72 7.51
C VAL A 38 -5.63 12.64 6.46
N LEU A 39 -4.39 12.53 5.95
CA LEU A 39 -4.02 11.44 5.04
C LEU A 39 -4.09 10.08 5.74
N ALA A 40 -3.58 9.95 6.97
CA ALA A 40 -3.66 8.70 7.73
C ALA A 40 -5.12 8.26 7.95
N ALA A 41 -6.02 9.21 8.24
CA ALA A 41 -7.44 8.93 8.41
C ALA A 41 -8.17 8.50 7.11
N ALA A 42 -7.55 8.70 5.94
CA ALA A 42 -8.10 8.23 4.67
C ALA A 42 -7.93 6.72 4.45
N PHE A 43 -7.04 6.07 5.20
CA PHE A 43 -6.77 4.63 5.08
C PHE A 43 -7.68 3.80 5.97
N ALA A 44 -7.80 2.51 5.62
CA ALA A 44 -8.48 1.51 6.43
C ALA A 44 -7.89 1.47 7.87
N PRO A 45 -8.72 1.21 8.86
CA PRO A 45 -10.13 0.79 8.82
C PRO A 45 -11.14 1.93 8.71
N ARG A 46 -10.72 3.19 8.64
CA ARG A 46 -11.64 4.34 8.63
C ARG A 46 -12.27 4.55 7.26
N ASP A 47 -11.53 4.24 6.18
CA ASP A 47 -11.95 4.30 4.78
C ASP A 47 -12.55 5.66 4.34
N LEU A 48 -12.10 6.74 4.99
CA LEU A 48 -12.53 8.10 4.66
C LEU A 48 -11.77 8.61 3.42
N TRP A 49 -11.90 7.88 2.32
CA TRP A 49 -11.14 8.04 1.07
C TRP A 49 -11.05 9.49 0.57
N TRP A 50 -12.11 10.28 0.75
CA TRP A 50 -12.21 11.69 0.35
C TRP A 50 -11.29 12.63 1.14
N LEU A 51 -10.77 12.18 2.28
CA LEU A 51 -9.76 12.91 3.04
C LEU A 51 -8.40 12.94 2.34
N ALA A 52 -8.05 11.93 1.54
CA ALA A 52 -6.76 11.88 0.87
C ALA A 52 -6.54 13.08 -0.07
N PRO A 53 -7.43 13.44 -1.01
CA PRO A 53 -7.26 14.66 -1.80
C PRO A 53 -7.28 15.94 -0.95
N LEU A 54 -7.99 15.99 0.18
CA LEU A 54 -7.95 17.14 1.09
C LEU A 54 -6.60 17.28 1.80
N ALA A 55 -5.97 16.17 2.19
CA ALA A 55 -4.61 16.16 2.73
C ALA A 55 -3.61 16.77 1.72
N PHE A 56 -3.69 16.38 0.45
CA PHE A 56 -2.85 16.96 -0.61
C PHE A 56 -3.22 18.40 -0.94
N THR A 57 -4.47 18.80 -0.73
CA THR A 57 -4.85 20.23 -0.80
C THR A 57 -4.11 21.02 0.26
N GLY A 58 -4.10 20.56 1.50
CA GLY A 58 -3.37 21.18 2.60
C GLY A 58 -1.87 21.24 2.32
N LEU A 59 -1.27 20.12 1.90
CA LEU A 59 0.16 20.08 1.51
C LEU A 59 0.47 21.06 0.39
N GLY A 60 -0.36 21.14 -0.66
CA GLY A 60 -0.20 22.07 -1.77
C GLY A 60 -0.23 23.55 -1.32
N LEU A 61 -1.11 23.91 -0.38
CA LEU A 61 -1.17 25.24 0.21
C LEU A 61 0.09 25.56 1.04
N VAL A 62 0.59 24.58 1.79
CA VAL A 62 1.82 24.70 2.59
C VAL A 62 3.02 24.96 1.68
N LEU A 63 3.15 24.22 0.58
CA LEU A 63 4.30 24.27 -0.35
C LEU A 63 4.25 25.49 -1.27
N HIS A 64 3.08 26.13 -1.43
CA HIS A 64 2.90 27.23 -2.36
C HIS A 64 3.91 28.38 -2.13
N GLY A 65 4.73 28.67 -3.17
CA GLY A 65 5.74 29.72 -3.14
C GLY A 65 6.92 29.46 -2.20
N ARG A 66 7.16 28.20 -1.81
CA ARG A 66 8.30 27.85 -0.94
C ARG A 66 9.55 27.50 -1.74
N ARG A 67 10.71 27.68 -1.08
CA ARG A 67 12.02 27.28 -1.60
C ARG A 67 12.29 25.81 -1.25
N VAL A 68 13.25 25.18 -1.93
CA VAL A 68 13.63 23.77 -1.81
C VAL A 68 13.70 23.30 -0.36
N TRP A 69 14.53 23.91 0.48
CA TRP A 69 14.74 23.47 1.88
C TRP A 69 13.49 23.64 2.77
N ALA A 70 12.71 24.70 2.53
CA ALA A 70 11.46 24.89 3.26
C ALA A 70 10.41 23.84 2.84
N SER A 71 10.37 23.50 1.55
CA SER A 71 9.49 22.44 1.04
C SER A 71 9.89 21.08 1.58
N ALA A 72 11.19 20.78 1.65
CA ALA A 72 11.70 19.56 2.29
C ALA A 72 11.27 19.46 3.76
N GLY A 73 11.45 20.53 4.54
CA GLY A 73 11.08 20.56 5.96
C GLY A 73 9.58 20.36 6.19
N TYR A 74 8.73 21.02 5.40
CA TYR A 74 7.27 20.80 5.49
C TYR A 74 6.87 19.40 5.00
N GLY A 75 7.54 18.87 3.98
CA GLY A 75 7.34 17.50 3.50
C GLY A 75 7.71 16.47 4.56
N LEU A 76 8.81 16.69 5.30
CA LEU A 76 9.21 15.83 6.42
C LEU A 76 8.15 15.82 7.52
N VAL A 77 7.67 17.01 7.91
CA VAL A 77 6.63 17.14 8.95
C VAL A 77 5.33 16.47 8.52
N PHE A 78 4.89 16.67 7.27
CA PHE A 78 3.73 15.99 6.70
C PHE A 78 3.92 14.47 6.67
N GLY A 79 5.09 14.00 6.22
CA GLY A 79 5.41 12.57 6.16
C GLY A 79 5.42 11.92 7.55
N LEU A 80 6.04 12.54 8.55
CA LEU A 80 6.01 12.04 9.93
C LEU A 80 4.58 12.00 10.48
N ALA A 81 3.80 13.08 10.28
CA ALA A 81 2.41 13.14 10.73
C ALA A 81 1.51 12.10 10.04
N PHE A 82 1.89 11.61 8.85
CA PHE A 82 1.23 10.52 8.15
C PHE A 82 1.72 9.15 8.62
N PHE A 83 3.04 8.88 8.57
CA PHE A 83 3.57 7.54 8.78
C PHE A 83 3.55 7.11 10.25
N LEU A 84 3.72 8.02 11.20
CA LEU A 84 3.67 7.63 12.62
C LEU A 84 2.32 6.99 13.00
N PRO A 85 1.15 7.58 12.75
CA PRO A 85 -0.11 6.92 13.05
C PRO A 85 -0.42 5.75 12.10
N HIS A 86 -0.01 5.82 10.82
CA HIS A 86 -0.30 4.79 9.83
C HIS A 86 0.44 3.46 10.08
N LEU A 87 1.62 3.53 10.70
CA LEU A 87 2.48 2.38 10.98
C LEU A 87 2.56 2.06 12.49
N ILE A 88 1.62 2.53 13.30
CA ILE A 88 1.62 2.27 14.74
C ILE A 88 1.62 0.78 15.08
N TRP A 89 1.04 -0.07 14.21
CA TRP A 89 1.02 -1.51 14.35
C TRP A 89 2.42 -2.16 14.40
N ILE A 90 3.49 -1.45 13.98
CA ILE A 90 4.88 -1.92 14.15
C ILE A 90 5.28 -1.86 15.63
N GLU A 91 4.75 -0.90 16.39
CA GLU A 91 4.91 -0.84 17.83
C GLU A 91 4.23 -2.05 18.50
N ASP A 92 3.01 -2.39 18.07
CA ASP A 92 2.29 -3.56 18.58
C ASP A 92 3.06 -4.87 18.28
N PHE A 93 3.78 -4.92 17.15
CA PHE A 93 4.55 -6.09 16.73
C PHE A 93 5.90 -6.24 17.46
N LEU A 94 6.65 -5.16 17.63
CA LEU A 94 8.05 -5.20 18.06
C LEU A 94 8.30 -4.41 19.36
N GLY A 95 7.30 -3.68 19.88
CA GLY A 95 7.51 -2.72 20.96
C GLY A 95 7.97 -3.36 22.27
N ASP A 96 7.46 -4.54 22.61
CA ASP A 96 7.82 -5.24 23.83
C ASP A 96 9.30 -5.68 23.84
N ASP A 97 9.84 -6.04 22.66
CA ASP A 97 11.21 -6.55 22.53
C ASP A 97 12.24 -5.48 22.17
N PHE A 98 11.83 -4.48 21.37
CA PHE A 98 12.74 -3.48 20.77
C PHE A 98 12.39 -2.03 21.11
N GLY A 99 11.34 -1.79 21.90
CA GLY A 99 10.78 -0.47 22.13
C GLY A 99 10.31 0.21 20.84
N SER A 100 10.05 1.50 20.88
CA SER A 100 9.52 2.28 19.75
C SER A 100 10.53 2.53 18.61
N ALA A 101 11.79 2.07 18.73
CA ALA A 101 12.85 2.40 17.77
C ALA A 101 12.56 1.90 16.34
N PRO A 102 12.05 0.67 16.08
CA PRO A 102 11.73 0.20 14.73
C PRO A 102 10.63 1.04 14.07
N TRP A 103 9.56 1.32 14.78
CA TRP A 103 8.44 2.14 14.33
C TRP A 103 8.87 3.57 14.00
N LEU A 104 9.58 4.25 14.93
CA LEU A 104 10.09 5.61 14.71
C LEU A 104 11.10 5.67 13.59
N GLY A 105 12.00 4.69 13.50
CA GLY A 105 13.03 4.58 12.48
C GLY A 105 12.42 4.43 11.08
N LEU A 106 11.54 3.46 10.88
CA LEU A 106 10.89 3.24 9.58
C LEU A 106 10.02 4.44 9.17
N SER A 107 9.21 4.96 10.09
CA SER A 107 8.38 6.14 9.82
C SER A 107 9.23 7.34 9.40
N THR A 108 10.40 7.54 10.03
CA THR A 108 11.32 8.62 9.68
C THR A 108 11.94 8.41 8.31
N VAL A 109 12.39 7.20 7.98
CA VAL A 109 12.94 6.88 6.65
C VAL A 109 11.92 7.19 5.57
N LEU A 110 10.68 6.74 5.74
CA LEU A 110 9.61 7.00 4.76
C LEU A 110 9.26 8.49 4.66
N ALA A 111 9.26 9.22 5.77
CA ALA A 111 9.05 10.67 5.78
C ALA A 111 10.19 11.43 5.06
N VAL A 112 11.43 10.93 5.09
CA VAL A 112 12.55 11.49 4.32
C VAL A 112 12.31 11.36 2.81
N TYR A 113 11.72 10.26 2.33
CA TYR A 113 11.32 10.15 0.92
C TYR A 113 10.29 11.22 0.53
N VAL A 114 9.30 11.46 1.38
CA VAL A 114 8.32 12.53 1.16
C VAL A 114 8.99 13.90 1.17
N ALA A 115 9.91 14.13 2.10
CA ALA A 115 10.70 15.37 2.15
C ALA A 115 11.50 15.60 0.85
N ALA A 116 12.14 14.56 0.33
CA ALA A 116 12.89 14.61 -0.92
C ALA A 116 11.99 14.94 -2.12
N ALA A 117 10.84 14.31 -2.25
CA ALA A 117 9.86 14.67 -3.29
C ALA A 117 9.39 16.12 -3.16
N CYS A 118 9.04 16.56 -1.94
CA CYS A 118 8.64 17.95 -1.69
C CYS A 118 9.77 18.96 -1.99
N ALA A 119 11.05 18.58 -1.81
CA ALA A 119 12.20 19.40 -2.18
C ALA A 119 12.30 19.62 -3.71
N LEU A 120 11.85 18.66 -4.51
CA LEU A 120 11.86 18.75 -5.98
C LEU A 120 10.65 19.52 -6.54
N MET A 121 9.53 19.58 -5.83
CA MET A 121 8.30 20.24 -6.30
C MET A 121 8.46 21.71 -6.70
N PRO A 122 9.28 22.57 -6.04
CA PRO A 122 9.49 23.94 -6.47
C PRO A 122 10.07 24.09 -7.89
N PHE A 123 10.78 23.07 -8.39
CA PHE A 123 11.28 23.06 -9.77
C PHE A 123 10.13 22.74 -10.74
N ALA A 124 9.40 21.68 -10.49
CA ALA A 124 8.26 21.26 -11.30
C ALA A 124 7.13 22.30 -11.33
N ALA A 125 6.92 23.02 -10.23
CA ALA A 125 5.91 24.08 -10.12
C ALA A 125 6.16 25.31 -11.01
N ARG A 126 7.34 25.42 -11.66
CA ARG A 126 7.64 26.48 -12.65
C ARG A 126 7.01 26.19 -14.01
N LEU A 127 6.66 24.96 -14.27
CA LEU A 127 6.05 24.54 -15.52
C LEU A 127 4.55 24.92 -15.56
N PRO A 128 3.99 25.22 -16.75
CA PRO A 128 2.54 25.36 -16.89
C PRO A 128 1.85 24.07 -16.52
N GLY A 129 0.70 24.15 -15.85
CA GLY A 129 0.04 22.96 -15.32
C GLY A 129 0.69 22.37 -14.05
N ALA A 130 1.25 23.22 -13.20
CA ALA A 130 1.97 22.87 -11.98
C ALA A 130 1.34 21.74 -11.14
N PRO A 131 0.00 21.62 -10.93
CA PRO A 131 -0.59 20.49 -10.19
C PRO A 131 -0.23 19.12 -10.76
N VAL A 132 -0.21 18.98 -12.08
CA VAL A 132 0.14 17.73 -12.77
C VAL A 132 1.58 17.34 -12.45
N TRP A 133 2.51 18.25 -12.63
CA TRP A 133 3.93 18.00 -12.41
C TRP A 133 4.26 17.76 -10.93
N MET A 134 3.61 18.49 -10.03
CA MET A 134 3.77 18.26 -8.59
C MET A 134 3.22 16.90 -8.17
N ALA A 135 2.09 16.45 -8.73
CA ALA A 135 1.52 15.13 -8.48
C ALA A 135 2.46 14.03 -8.98
N LEU A 136 3.00 14.16 -10.18
CA LEU A 136 4.01 13.22 -10.71
C LEU A 136 5.25 13.16 -9.83
N VAL A 137 5.78 14.31 -9.39
CA VAL A 137 6.95 14.36 -8.49
C VAL A 137 6.65 13.71 -7.15
N PHE A 138 5.42 13.78 -6.64
CA PHE A 138 5.05 13.04 -5.43
C PHE A 138 5.18 11.52 -5.62
N LEU A 139 4.81 10.98 -6.77
CA LEU A 139 4.92 9.54 -7.04
C LEU A 139 6.37 9.04 -7.11
N LEU A 140 7.36 9.90 -7.38
CA LEU A 140 8.77 9.50 -7.35
C LEU A 140 9.16 8.88 -6.00
N GLN A 141 8.64 9.44 -4.90
CA GLN A 141 8.94 8.89 -3.58
C GLN A 141 8.26 7.52 -3.38
N GLU A 142 7.04 7.31 -3.89
CA GLU A 142 6.38 6.00 -3.80
C GLU A 142 7.14 4.95 -4.61
N ALA A 143 7.51 5.28 -5.85
CA ALA A 143 8.30 4.39 -6.70
C ALA A 143 9.67 4.07 -6.09
N GLY A 144 10.34 5.07 -5.50
CA GLY A 144 11.65 4.93 -4.86
C GLY A 144 11.58 4.05 -3.61
N ARG A 145 10.69 4.38 -2.66
CA ARG A 145 10.58 3.66 -1.39
C ARG A 145 9.98 2.25 -1.52
N SER A 146 9.30 1.97 -2.64
CA SER A 146 8.78 0.63 -2.93
C SER A 146 9.85 -0.33 -3.47
N ARG A 147 11.09 0.14 -3.72
CA ARG A 147 12.19 -0.67 -4.28
C ARG A 147 13.47 -0.60 -3.47
N TRP A 148 13.71 0.49 -2.77
CA TRP A 148 14.97 0.74 -2.09
C TRP A 148 14.76 1.44 -0.74
N PRO A 149 15.56 1.16 0.30
CA PRO A 149 16.50 0.04 0.40
C PRO A 149 15.77 -1.29 0.70
N VAL A 150 16.50 -2.40 0.71
CA VAL A 150 16.03 -3.69 1.26
C VAL A 150 14.74 -4.17 0.60
N ASN A 151 14.68 -4.19 -0.74
CA ASN A 151 13.52 -4.46 -1.60
C ASN A 151 12.36 -3.46 -1.44
N GLY A 152 12.58 -2.41 -0.65
CA GLY A 152 11.59 -1.35 -0.43
C GLY A 152 10.51 -1.68 0.59
N PHE A 153 9.66 -0.68 0.80
CA PHE A 153 8.48 -0.79 1.66
C PHE A 153 7.29 -0.08 1.00
N PRO A 154 6.49 -0.79 0.18
CA PRO A 154 5.38 -0.20 -0.57
C PRO A 154 4.14 0.11 0.25
N TRP A 155 4.15 -0.13 1.56
CA TRP A 155 3.04 0.15 2.46
C TRP A 155 2.70 1.64 2.53
N GLY A 156 1.41 1.99 2.63
CA GLY A 156 0.98 3.39 2.69
C GLY A 156 1.12 4.16 1.38
N ARG A 157 1.14 3.49 0.19
CA ARG A 157 0.95 4.17 -1.10
C ARG A 157 -0.44 4.78 -1.17
N VAL A 158 -0.55 5.98 -1.70
CA VAL A 158 -1.81 6.75 -1.70
C VAL A 158 -2.96 5.99 -2.36
N GLY A 159 -2.69 5.20 -3.40
CA GLY A 159 -3.71 4.38 -4.04
C GLY A 159 -4.44 3.44 -3.08
N PHE A 160 -3.76 2.92 -2.06
CA PHE A 160 -4.35 2.00 -1.08
C PHE A 160 -5.32 2.67 -0.08
N SER A 161 -5.44 3.99 -0.10
CA SER A 161 -6.47 4.72 0.63
C SER A 161 -7.83 4.76 -0.09
N GLN A 162 -7.99 4.06 -1.23
CA GLN A 162 -9.14 4.23 -2.14
C GLN A 162 -10.03 2.98 -2.31
N PRO A 163 -10.12 2.02 -1.36
CA PRO A 163 -10.94 0.83 -1.56
C PRO A 163 -12.45 1.15 -1.69
N GLU A 164 -12.91 2.28 -1.12
CA GLU A 164 -14.26 2.83 -1.24
C GLU A 164 -14.32 4.09 -2.10
N GLY A 165 -13.19 4.45 -2.72
CA GLY A 165 -13.03 5.76 -3.37
C GLY A 165 -13.53 5.81 -4.80
N ALA A 166 -13.93 7.01 -5.23
CA ALA A 166 -14.32 7.28 -6.62
C ALA A 166 -13.17 7.01 -7.63
N TYR A 167 -11.94 6.84 -7.16
CA TYR A 167 -10.77 6.57 -7.99
C TYR A 167 -10.47 5.07 -8.16
N LEU A 168 -11.15 4.19 -7.41
CA LEU A 168 -10.83 2.75 -7.36
C LEU A 168 -10.83 2.11 -8.75
N ALA A 169 -11.81 2.44 -9.60
CA ALA A 169 -11.90 1.88 -10.95
C ALA A 169 -10.66 2.18 -11.84
N LEU A 170 -9.92 3.26 -11.55
CA LEU A 170 -8.67 3.57 -12.26
C LEU A 170 -7.58 2.52 -12.04
N ALA A 171 -7.71 1.67 -11.00
CA ALA A 171 -6.81 0.55 -10.79
C ALA A 171 -6.84 -0.42 -11.99
N SER A 172 -8.00 -0.68 -12.60
CA SER A 172 -8.12 -1.52 -13.79
C SER A 172 -7.47 -0.92 -15.05
N VAL A 173 -7.16 0.39 -15.02
CA VAL A 173 -6.56 1.12 -16.15
C VAL A 173 -5.06 1.22 -16.05
N GLY A 174 -4.52 1.52 -14.87
CA GLY A 174 -3.10 1.75 -14.69
C GLY A 174 -2.57 1.45 -13.29
N GLY A 175 -3.27 0.59 -12.54
CA GLY A 175 -2.85 0.08 -11.25
C GLY A 175 -2.80 1.13 -10.13
N VAL A 176 -2.20 0.73 -9.03
CA VAL A 176 -1.99 1.59 -7.86
C VAL A 176 -1.33 2.92 -8.20
N PRO A 177 -0.32 3.00 -9.11
CA PRO A 177 0.31 4.26 -9.48
C PRO A 177 -0.66 5.29 -10.06
N LEU A 178 -1.57 4.86 -10.94
CA LEU A 178 -2.55 5.77 -11.56
C LEU A 178 -3.58 6.26 -10.55
N VAL A 179 -4.05 5.39 -9.65
CA VAL A 179 -4.96 5.77 -8.55
C VAL A 179 -4.29 6.82 -7.66
N GLY A 180 -3.06 6.57 -7.21
CA GLY A 180 -2.29 7.52 -6.39
C GLY A 180 -2.08 8.85 -7.10
N PHE A 181 -1.72 8.84 -8.39
CA PHE A 181 -1.60 10.05 -9.22
C PHE A 181 -2.91 10.85 -9.24
N ALA A 182 -4.03 10.19 -9.49
CA ALA A 182 -5.35 10.83 -9.59
C ALA A 182 -5.74 11.54 -8.28
N VAL A 183 -5.54 10.89 -7.14
CA VAL A 183 -5.82 11.47 -5.81
C VAL A 183 -4.95 12.71 -5.54
N VAL A 184 -3.64 12.59 -5.77
CA VAL A 184 -2.68 13.68 -5.52
C VAL A 184 -2.92 14.85 -6.47
N LEU A 185 -3.23 14.57 -7.74
CA LEU A 185 -3.58 15.59 -8.75
C LEU A 185 -4.82 16.37 -8.34
N THR A 186 -5.87 15.68 -7.89
CA THR A 186 -7.09 16.32 -7.35
C THR A 186 -6.74 17.29 -6.22
N GLY A 187 -5.95 16.86 -5.25
CA GLY A 187 -5.57 17.69 -4.11
C GLY A 187 -4.74 18.92 -4.51
N PHE A 188 -3.73 18.77 -5.35
CA PHE A 188 -2.94 19.92 -5.82
C PHE A 188 -3.74 20.83 -6.77
N GLY A 189 -4.68 20.29 -7.53
CA GLY A 189 -5.64 21.06 -8.32
C GLY A 189 -6.49 21.98 -7.45
N LEU A 190 -7.09 21.43 -6.39
CA LEU A 190 -7.85 22.17 -5.38
C LEU A 190 -7.00 23.25 -4.69
N ALA A 191 -5.77 22.91 -4.29
CA ALA A 191 -4.86 23.87 -3.66
C ALA A 191 -4.57 25.06 -4.58
N GLN A 192 -4.30 24.80 -5.86
CA GLN A 192 -4.05 25.86 -6.82
C GLN A 192 -5.30 26.69 -7.10
N LEU A 193 -6.47 26.08 -7.15
CA LEU A 193 -7.75 26.76 -7.28
C LEU A 193 -7.98 27.71 -6.10
N ILE A 194 -7.80 27.26 -4.86
CA ILE A 194 -7.89 28.08 -3.65
C ILE A 194 -6.94 29.28 -3.69
N VAL A 195 -5.68 29.07 -4.12
CA VAL A 195 -4.69 30.14 -4.26
C VAL A 195 -5.13 31.19 -5.27
N ARG A 196 -5.70 30.78 -6.39
CA ARG A 196 -6.19 31.70 -7.43
C ARG A 196 -7.42 32.48 -6.97
N LEU A 197 -8.37 31.81 -6.31
CA LEU A 197 -9.52 32.45 -5.71
C LEU A 197 -9.14 33.57 -4.73
N ARG A 198 -8.14 33.31 -3.89
CA ARG A 198 -7.64 34.30 -2.93
C ARG A 198 -6.96 35.51 -3.58
N ARG A 199 -6.40 35.34 -4.80
CA ARG A 199 -5.69 36.40 -5.53
C ARG A 199 -6.59 37.22 -6.45
N GLY A 200 -7.53 36.57 -7.14
CA GLY A 200 -8.32 37.14 -8.23
C GLY A 200 -9.81 37.36 -7.92
N GLY A 201 -10.28 37.05 -6.71
CA GLY A 201 -11.70 37.04 -6.38
C GLY A 201 -12.49 35.95 -7.11
N LEU A 202 -13.85 36.01 -7.00
CA LEU A 202 -14.76 34.99 -7.54
C LEU A 202 -15.05 35.10 -9.05
N ARG A 203 -14.43 36.05 -9.77
CA ARG A 203 -14.66 36.18 -11.23
C ARG A 203 -13.97 35.05 -11.98
N PRO A 204 -14.71 34.17 -12.70
CA PRO A 204 -14.13 33.09 -13.48
C PRO A 204 -13.25 33.70 -14.59
N THR A 205 -12.00 33.29 -14.63
CA THR A 205 -11.06 33.67 -15.69
C THR A 205 -10.56 32.39 -16.36
N LEU A 206 -10.06 32.51 -17.59
CA LEU A 206 -9.43 31.38 -18.31
C LEU A 206 -8.34 30.69 -17.48
N GLY A 207 -7.76 31.41 -16.52
CA GLY A 207 -6.77 30.89 -15.58
C GLY A 207 -7.29 29.83 -14.59
N TRP A 208 -8.59 29.64 -14.44
CA TRP A 208 -9.18 28.63 -13.53
C TRP A 208 -9.34 27.26 -14.18
N THR A 209 -9.40 27.19 -15.51
CA THR A 209 -9.71 25.96 -16.24
C THR A 209 -8.73 24.82 -15.92
N GLY A 210 -7.42 25.11 -15.90
CA GLY A 210 -6.41 24.10 -15.59
C GLY A 210 -6.51 23.53 -14.16
N PRO A 211 -6.52 24.36 -13.10
CA PRO A 211 -6.71 23.89 -11.74
C PRO A 211 -8.06 23.18 -11.51
N LEU A 212 -9.14 23.69 -12.12
CA LEU A 212 -10.46 23.04 -12.03
C LEU A 212 -10.43 21.67 -12.70
N ALA A 213 -9.87 21.57 -13.91
CA ALA A 213 -9.70 20.30 -14.59
C ALA A 213 -8.85 19.32 -13.76
N ALA A 214 -7.74 19.76 -13.19
CA ALA A 214 -6.90 18.94 -12.32
C ALA A 214 -7.65 18.45 -11.06
N ALA A 215 -8.57 19.24 -10.53
CA ALA A 215 -9.36 18.89 -9.37
C ALA A 215 -10.54 17.95 -9.69
N THR A 216 -11.11 18.01 -10.88
CA THR A 216 -12.37 17.32 -11.19
C THR A 216 -12.21 16.13 -12.14
N LEU A 217 -11.34 16.24 -13.17
CA LEU A 217 -11.21 15.18 -14.18
C LEU A 217 -10.80 13.82 -13.58
N PRO A 218 -9.88 13.72 -12.59
CA PRO A 218 -9.54 12.42 -12.04
C PRO A 218 -10.74 11.71 -11.38
N VAL A 219 -11.57 12.45 -10.65
CA VAL A 219 -12.81 11.92 -10.04
C VAL A 219 -13.79 11.49 -11.13
N LEU A 220 -14.06 12.37 -12.09
CA LEU A 220 -15.00 12.08 -13.18
C LEU A 220 -14.54 10.89 -14.03
N THR A 221 -13.22 10.76 -14.27
CA THR A 221 -12.66 9.62 -15.01
C THR A 221 -12.82 8.33 -14.21
N GLY A 222 -12.54 8.34 -12.90
CA GLY A 222 -12.76 7.18 -12.05
C GLY A 222 -14.22 6.70 -12.08
N LEU A 223 -15.17 7.63 -11.93
CA LEU A 223 -16.60 7.32 -12.04
C LEU A 223 -17.01 6.84 -13.43
N ALA A 224 -16.44 7.41 -14.50
CA ALA A 224 -16.72 7.01 -15.88
C ALA A 224 -16.17 5.63 -16.25
N VAL A 225 -15.07 5.20 -15.62
CA VAL A 225 -14.46 3.88 -15.83
C VAL A 225 -15.21 2.78 -15.05
N TRP A 226 -15.91 3.14 -13.97
CA TRP A 226 -16.58 2.17 -13.10
C TRP A 226 -17.48 1.16 -13.82
N PRO A 227 -18.32 1.51 -14.79
CA PRO A 227 -19.14 0.55 -15.54
C PRO A 227 -18.34 -0.48 -16.36
N ALA A 228 -17.04 -0.22 -16.60
CA ALA A 228 -16.16 -1.15 -17.32
C ALA A 228 -15.46 -2.16 -16.38
N VAL A 229 -15.60 -2.01 -15.07
CA VAL A 229 -15.09 -2.98 -14.10
C VAL A 229 -15.99 -4.22 -14.15
N GLY A 230 -15.48 -5.29 -14.78
CA GLY A 230 -16.25 -6.49 -15.00
C GLY A 230 -16.28 -7.40 -13.78
N THR A 231 -17.45 -7.98 -13.48
CA THR A 231 -17.65 -8.96 -12.41
C THR A 231 -18.16 -10.31 -12.91
N ALA A 232 -18.52 -10.41 -14.19
CA ALA A 232 -19.11 -11.61 -14.76
C ALA A 232 -18.14 -12.82 -14.69
N PRO A 233 -18.63 -14.02 -14.37
CA PRO A 233 -17.84 -15.25 -14.34
C PRO A 233 -17.59 -15.76 -15.77
N GLU A 234 -16.42 -15.49 -16.33
CA GLU A 234 -16.06 -15.87 -17.70
C GLU A 234 -15.67 -17.34 -17.83
N ALA A 235 -15.13 -17.90 -16.72
CA ALA A 235 -14.70 -19.30 -16.64
C ALA A 235 -15.46 -20.11 -15.58
N GLY A 236 -16.69 -19.68 -15.28
CA GLY A 236 -17.53 -20.27 -14.25
C GLY A 236 -17.31 -19.68 -12.87
N THR A 237 -17.92 -20.31 -11.88
CA THR A 237 -17.89 -19.91 -10.48
C THR A 237 -17.30 -21.03 -9.64
N ARG A 238 -16.66 -20.72 -8.53
CA ARG A 238 -16.25 -21.68 -7.50
C ARG A 238 -16.77 -21.25 -6.14
N THR A 239 -17.26 -22.24 -5.39
CA THR A 239 -17.53 -22.07 -3.97
C THR A 239 -16.23 -22.28 -3.20
N VAL A 240 -15.75 -21.27 -2.50
CA VAL A 240 -14.49 -21.32 -1.74
C VAL A 240 -14.80 -21.22 -0.26
N ALA A 241 -14.15 -22.07 0.54
CA ALA A 241 -14.15 -21.97 1.98
C ALA A 241 -12.81 -21.40 2.48
N VAL A 242 -12.89 -20.50 3.45
CA VAL A 242 -11.72 -19.89 4.12
C VAL A 242 -11.77 -20.31 5.58
N VAL A 243 -10.66 -20.76 6.12
CA VAL A 243 -10.54 -21.13 7.54
C VAL A 243 -9.63 -20.17 8.26
N GLN A 244 -10.12 -19.57 9.35
CA GLN A 244 -9.38 -18.76 10.30
C GLN A 244 -9.41 -19.49 11.65
N GLY A 245 -8.28 -20.14 12.02
CA GLY A 245 -8.22 -20.92 13.25
C GLY A 245 -7.98 -20.07 14.51
N ASN A 246 -7.50 -18.87 14.33
CA ASN A 246 -7.00 -17.99 15.37
C ASN A 246 -5.61 -18.38 15.93
N ALA A 247 -4.95 -17.45 16.58
CA ALA A 247 -3.67 -17.62 17.26
C ALA A 247 -3.81 -17.22 18.75
N PRO A 248 -3.09 -17.90 19.66
CA PRO A 248 -3.20 -17.63 21.10
C PRO A 248 -2.48 -16.35 21.52
N ASP A 249 -1.46 -15.93 20.76
CA ASP A 249 -0.54 -14.85 21.09
C ASP A 249 -0.30 -13.92 19.90
N ILE A 250 0.42 -12.84 20.11
CA ILE A 250 0.84 -11.85 19.13
C ILE A 250 2.37 -11.67 19.15
N GLY A 251 2.90 -10.97 18.14
CA GLY A 251 4.32 -10.63 18.09
C GLY A 251 5.24 -11.84 18.09
N LEU A 252 6.39 -11.71 18.73
CA LEU A 252 7.41 -12.76 18.76
C LEU A 252 7.04 -13.97 19.63
N ASP A 253 6.05 -13.86 20.52
CA ASP A 253 5.53 -14.98 21.32
C ASP A 253 4.89 -16.08 20.45
N LEU A 254 4.48 -15.75 19.24
CA LEU A 254 4.01 -16.72 18.25
C LEU A 254 5.05 -17.77 17.85
N LEU A 255 6.34 -17.49 18.00
CA LEU A 255 7.41 -18.45 17.67
C LEU A 255 7.33 -19.76 18.48
N GLY A 256 6.77 -19.70 19.70
CA GLY A 256 6.51 -20.88 20.56
C GLY A 256 5.15 -21.52 20.36
N SER A 257 4.25 -20.93 19.58
CA SER A 257 2.82 -21.27 19.55
C SER A 257 2.37 -22.03 18.28
N ARG A 258 3.29 -22.54 17.45
CA ARG A 258 3.00 -23.17 16.15
C ARG A 258 2.05 -24.36 16.25
N ASP A 259 2.26 -25.24 17.25
CA ASP A 259 1.40 -26.39 17.45
C ASP A 259 -0.03 -26.00 17.81
N ILE A 260 -0.18 -24.92 18.59
CA ILE A 260 -1.49 -24.38 19.00
C ILE A 260 -2.19 -23.76 17.78
N ILE A 261 -1.46 -22.97 16.98
CA ILE A 261 -2.01 -22.40 15.74
C ILE A 261 -2.51 -23.51 14.83
N ARG A 262 -1.70 -24.55 14.62
CA ARG A 262 -2.09 -25.70 13.79
C ARG A 262 -3.32 -26.42 14.37
N ALA A 263 -3.35 -26.69 15.67
CA ALA A 263 -4.48 -27.34 16.32
C ALA A 263 -5.78 -26.52 16.15
N ASN A 264 -5.72 -25.21 16.35
CA ASN A 264 -6.85 -24.31 16.17
C ASN A 264 -7.40 -24.35 14.73
N HIS A 265 -6.52 -24.44 13.72
CA HIS A 265 -6.95 -24.54 12.32
C HIS A 265 -7.57 -25.90 12.00
N LEU A 266 -7.06 -26.99 12.56
CA LEU A 266 -7.68 -28.31 12.47
C LEU A 266 -9.06 -28.31 13.10
N ASP A 267 -9.20 -27.74 14.32
CA ASP A 267 -10.46 -27.69 15.06
C ASP A 267 -11.52 -26.85 14.34
N GLU A 268 -11.15 -25.68 13.78
CA GLU A 268 -12.13 -24.87 13.02
C GLU A 268 -12.48 -25.54 11.69
N SER A 269 -11.54 -26.25 11.08
CA SER A 269 -11.81 -27.01 9.86
C SER A 269 -12.74 -28.18 10.12
N ALA A 270 -12.59 -28.89 11.24
CA ALA A 270 -13.54 -29.94 11.65
C ALA A 270 -14.95 -29.36 11.84
N ARG A 271 -15.06 -28.21 12.55
CA ARG A 271 -16.35 -27.50 12.68
C ARG A 271 -16.95 -27.08 11.33
N LEU A 272 -16.12 -26.70 10.38
CA LEU A 272 -16.56 -26.41 9.01
C LEU A 272 -17.09 -27.67 8.32
N ALA A 273 -16.36 -28.78 8.41
CA ALA A 273 -16.76 -30.06 7.84
C ALA A 273 -18.12 -30.53 8.40
N ASP A 274 -18.32 -30.46 9.72
CA ASP A 274 -19.60 -30.76 10.37
C ASP A 274 -20.75 -29.90 9.81
N ARG A 275 -20.54 -28.58 9.68
CA ARG A 275 -21.58 -27.68 9.13
C ARG A 275 -21.92 -27.96 7.68
N ILE A 276 -20.96 -28.43 6.89
CA ILE A 276 -21.17 -28.85 5.50
C ILE A 276 -21.93 -30.18 5.49
N ALA A 277 -21.53 -31.15 6.31
CA ALA A 277 -22.18 -32.48 6.40
C ALA A 277 -23.65 -32.38 6.85
N GLU A 278 -23.95 -31.44 7.76
CA GLU A 278 -25.31 -31.13 8.22
C GLU A 278 -26.14 -30.31 7.22
N GLY A 279 -25.56 -29.90 6.08
CA GLY A 279 -26.25 -29.10 5.07
C GLY A 279 -26.47 -27.64 5.48
N ARG A 280 -25.80 -27.15 6.55
CA ARG A 280 -25.86 -25.75 6.99
C ARG A 280 -25.03 -24.81 6.13
N LEU A 281 -24.02 -25.35 5.47
CA LEU A 281 -23.17 -24.62 4.52
C LEU A 281 -23.06 -25.37 3.19
N PRO A 282 -22.92 -24.70 2.06
CA PRO A 282 -22.69 -25.37 0.78
C PRO A 282 -21.32 -26.06 0.78
N ARG A 283 -21.25 -27.21 0.05
CA ARG A 283 -19.96 -27.88 -0.15
C ARG A 283 -19.03 -27.02 -1.00
N PRO A 284 -17.83 -26.69 -0.53
CA PRO A 284 -16.88 -25.91 -1.31
C PRO A 284 -16.24 -26.75 -2.42
N ASP A 285 -15.70 -26.08 -3.45
CA ASP A 285 -14.81 -26.66 -4.45
C ASP A 285 -13.35 -26.64 -3.99
N LEU A 286 -13.02 -25.70 -3.08
CA LEU A 286 -11.68 -25.42 -2.60
C LEU A 286 -11.73 -24.88 -1.17
N VAL A 287 -10.81 -25.34 -0.32
CA VAL A 287 -10.58 -24.79 1.02
C VAL A 287 -9.25 -24.02 1.05
N VAL A 288 -9.18 -22.94 1.81
CA VAL A 288 -7.96 -22.11 1.94
C VAL A 288 -7.60 -21.92 3.41
N TRP A 289 -6.38 -22.30 3.76
CA TRP A 289 -5.73 -22.06 5.04
C TRP A 289 -4.76 -20.89 4.95
N PRO A 290 -4.53 -20.14 6.04
CA PRO A 290 -3.64 -18.99 6.07
C PRO A 290 -2.15 -19.36 5.99
N GLU A 291 -1.31 -18.31 5.94
CA GLU A 291 0.15 -18.39 5.91
C GLU A 291 0.69 -19.06 7.19
N THR A 292 1.66 -19.96 7.02
CA THR A 292 2.37 -20.65 8.12
C THR A 292 1.45 -21.28 9.20
N ALA A 293 0.26 -21.72 8.79
CA ALA A 293 -0.70 -22.37 9.68
C ALA A 293 -0.26 -23.78 10.11
N THR A 294 0.68 -24.38 9.38
CA THR A 294 1.31 -25.68 9.71
C THR A 294 2.77 -25.72 9.25
N GLU A 295 3.45 -26.82 9.55
CA GLU A 295 4.76 -27.14 8.97
C GLU A 295 4.60 -28.21 7.87
N ALA A 296 5.38 -28.08 6.80
CA ALA A 296 5.41 -29.06 5.71
C ALA A 296 6.83 -29.65 5.53
N GLY A 297 6.91 -30.81 4.88
CA GLY A 297 8.16 -31.53 4.65
C GLY A 297 8.22 -32.90 5.33
N GLY A 298 7.15 -33.26 6.04
CA GLY A 298 6.94 -34.60 6.63
C GLY A 298 5.47 -35.03 6.51
N PRO A 299 5.13 -36.27 6.93
CA PRO A 299 3.75 -36.73 6.98
C PRO A 299 2.92 -35.88 7.96
N ASP A 300 1.70 -35.53 7.57
CA ASP A 300 0.71 -34.88 8.43
C ASP A 300 -0.63 -35.65 8.39
N PRO A 301 -0.75 -36.81 9.11
CA PRO A 301 -1.93 -37.66 9.05
C PRO A 301 -3.23 -36.96 9.47
N ALA A 302 -3.17 -35.98 10.38
CA ALA A 302 -4.34 -35.23 10.84
C ALA A 302 -4.87 -34.31 9.74
N LEU A 303 -3.98 -33.61 9.05
CA LEU A 303 -4.34 -32.75 7.93
C LEU A 303 -4.76 -33.59 6.71
N ASP A 304 -4.08 -34.72 6.45
CA ASP A 304 -4.47 -35.67 5.39
C ASP A 304 -5.91 -36.16 5.60
N ALA A 305 -6.24 -36.63 6.82
CA ALA A 305 -7.58 -37.11 7.16
C ALA A 305 -8.65 -36.00 7.00
N LEU A 306 -8.33 -34.76 7.40
CA LEU A 306 -9.22 -33.61 7.26
C LEU A 306 -9.50 -33.27 5.79
N VAL A 307 -8.46 -33.27 4.96
CA VAL A 307 -8.59 -32.99 3.52
C VAL A 307 -9.36 -34.10 2.83
N ASP A 308 -9.17 -35.35 3.26
CA ASP A 308 -9.95 -36.50 2.79
C ASP A 308 -11.43 -36.36 3.17
N GLU A 309 -11.73 -35.88 4.37
CA GLU A 309 -13.09 -35.61 4.85
C GLU A 309 -13.80 -34.54 4.03
N PHE A 310 -13.10 -33.42 3.73
CA PHE A 310 -13.62 -32.40 2.81
C PHE A 310 -13.88 -32.99 1.41
N GLY A 311 -13.04 -33.94 0.98
CA GLY A 311 -13.08 -34.53 -0.35
C GLY A 311 -12.80 -33.55 -1.49
N VAL A 312 -12.18 -32.38 -1.17
CA VAL A 312 -11.78 -31.33 -2.10
C VAL A 312 -10.39 -30.82 -1.77
N PRO A 313 -9.64 -30.27 -2.75
CA PRO A 313 -8.31 -29.73 -2.49
C PRO A 313 -8.34 -28.60 -1.46
N THR A 314 -7.25 -28.49 -0.69
CA THR A 314 -7.02 -27.40 0.26
C THR A 314 -5.71 -26.71 -0.08
N LEU A 315 -5.72 -25.36 -0.20
CA LEU A 315 -4.51 -24.55 -0.25
C LEU A 315 -4.05 -24.31 1.18
N VAL A 316 -2.86 -24.79 1.52
CA VAL A 316 -2.34 -24.78 2.89
C VAL A 316 -1.08 -23.93 2.96
N GLY A 317 -1.13 -22.81 3.70
CA GLY A 317 0.06 -22.02 4.01
C GLY A 317 0.90 -22.73 5.08
N ALA A 318 2.17 -22.99 4.76
CA ALA A 318 3.06 -23.78 5.59
C ALA A 318 4.48 -23.23 5.66
N ALA A 319 5.13 -23.38 6.82
CA ALA A 319 6.57 -23.28 6.92
C ALA A 319 7.17 -24.60 6.40
N TYR A 320 7.84 -24.56 5.25
CA TYR A 320 8.37 -25.75 4.58
C TYR A 320 9.87 -25.87 4.83
N ARG A 321 10.29 -27.01 5.36
CA ARG A 321 11.70 -27.34 5.44
C ARG A 321 12.14 -28.08 4.17
N ALA A 322 12.83 -27.37 3.29
CA ALA A 322 13.33 -27.92 2.04
C ALA A 322 14.42 -28.99 2.29
N PRO A 323 14.68 -29.90 1.32
CA PRO A 323 15.66 -30.98 1.46
C PRO A 323 17.10 -30.52 1.78
N ASP A 324 17.46 -29.28 1.44
CA ASP A 324 18.75 -28.66 1.75
C ASP A 324 18.81 -28.06 3.17
N GLY A 325 17.75 -28.22 3.97
CA GLY A 325 17.64 -27.75 5.35
C GLY A 325 17.24 -26.28 5.51
N LYS A 326 17.00 -25.54 4.42
CA LYS A 326 16.48 -24.17 4.48
C LYS A 326 14.96 -24.17 4.68
N THR A 327 14.48 -23.15 5.36
CA THR A 327 13.03 -22.93 5.53
C THR A 327 12.50 -22.04 4.42
N GLU A 328 11.34 -22.38 3.90
CA GLU A 328 10.57 -21.60 2.93
C GLU A 328 9.20 -21.26 3.53
N ASN A 329 8.68 -20.10 3.19
CA ASN A 329 7.28 -19.74 3.42
C ASN A 329 6.52 -20.11 2.14
N ALA A 330 5.60 -21.09 2.21
CA ALA A 330 5.02 -21.69 1.03
C ALA A 330 3.52 -21.94 1.16
N VAL A 331 2.84 -22.02 0.01
CA VAL A 331 1.44 -22.47 -0.11
C VAL A 331 1.42 -23.77 -0.90
N PHE A 332 0.91 -24.83 -0.28
CA PHE A 332 0.80 -26.15 -0.87
C PHE A 332 -0.61 -26.43 -1.41
N ALA A 333 -0.69 -27.06 -2.57
CA ALA A 333 -1.90 -27.70 -3.04
C ALA A 333 -2.04 -29.08 -2.37
N TRP A 334 -2.78 -29.17 -1.27
CA TRP A 334 -3.05 -30.42 -0.54
C TRP A 334 -4.26 -31.12 -1.17
N ARG A 335 -4.11 -32.38 -1.54
CA ARG A 335 -5.16 -33.09 -2.29
C ARG A 335 -5.65 -34.33 -1.56
N PRO A 336 -6.97 -34.62 -1.58
CA PRO A 336 -7.52 -35.85 -1.00
C PRO A 336 -6.78 -37.10 -1.52
N GLY A 337 -6.44 -38.01 -0.61
CA GLY A 337 -5.74 -39.28 -0.87
C GLY A 337 -4.31 -39.15 -1.37
N ARG A 338 -3.74 -37.91 -1.45
CA ARG A 338 -2.40 -37.65 -1.96
C ARG A 338 -1.53 -36.80 -1.05
N GLY A 339 -2.14 -36.08 -0.09
CA GLY A 339 -1.43 -35.17 0.80
C GLY A 339 -0.85 -33.93 0.08
N ALA A 340 0.27 -33.41 0.59
CA ALA A 340 0.97 -32.25 0.05
C ALA A 340 1.44 -32.49 -1.38
N GLY A 341 1.06 -31.60 -2.31
CA GLY A 341 1.43 -31.62 -3.71
C GLY A 341 2.42 -30.49 -4.08
N GLU A 342 2.21 -29.91 -5.26
CA GLU A 342 2.95 -28.75 -5.71
C GLU A 342 2.75 -27.55 -4.78
N HIS A 343 3.72 -26.63 -4.75
CA HIS A 343 3.67 -25.46 -3.89
C HIS A 343 4.20 -24.20 -4.59
N TYR A 344 3.75 -23.07 -4.09
CA TYR A 344 4.29 -21.74 -4.36
C TYR A 344 5.16 -21.32 -3.19
N THR A 345 6.33 -20.77 -3.43
CA THR A 345 7.23 -20.22 -2.41
C THR A 345 7.20 -18.69 -2.47
N LYS A 346 7.06 -18.05 -1.32
CA LYS A 346 6.99 -16.60 -1.16
C LYS A 346 8.20 -15.92 -1.82
N GLN A 347 7.93 -14.93 -2.66
CA GLN A 347 8.94 -14.18 -3.41
C GLN A 347 9.45 -12.97 -2.65
N GLU A 348 8.56 -12.27 -1.90
CA GLU A 348 8.92 -11.08 -1.13
C GLU A 348 8.87 -11.37 0.37
N LEU A 349 10.05 -11.61 0.93
CA LEU A 349 10.22 -11.87 2.35
C LEU A 349 10.14 -10.57 3.16
N VAL A 350 9.55 -10.66 4.34
CA VAL A 350 9.46 -9.53 5.28
C VAL A 350 10.82 -9.27 5.94
N PRO A 351 11.41 -8.08 5.75
CA PRO A 351 12.66 -7.72 6.41
C PRO A 351 12.54 -7.82 7.94
N PHE A 352 13.59 -8.33 8.59
CA PHE A 352 13.71 -8.56 10.02
C PHE A 352 12.80 -9.64 10.63
N ALA A 353 11.79 -10.11 9.90
CA ALA A 353 10.94 -11.23 10.33
C ALA A 353 11.33 -12.55 9.64
N GLU A 354 11.50 -12.54 8.31
CA GLU A 354 11.80 -13.73 7.51
C GLU A 354 13.27 -13.77 7.03
N TYR A 355 13.94 -12.63 7.02
CA TYR A 355 15.38 -12.51 6.80
C TYR A 355 15.92 -11.23 7.46
N VAL A 356 17.23 -11.20 7.72
CA VAL A 356 17.88 -10.01 8.30
C VAL A 356 18.73 -9.30 7.25
N PRO A 357 18.26 -8.14 6.75
CA PRO A 357 19.03 -7.36 5.80
C PRO A 357 20.26 -6.76 6.47
N MET A 358 21.37 -6.63 5.69
CA MET A 358 22.63 -6.02 6.17
C MET A 358 23.02 -6.52 7.58
N ARG A 359 22.99 -7.84 7.80
CA ARG A 359 23.16 -8.53 9.09
C ARG A 359 24.31 -7.98 9.93
N THR A 360 25.44 -7.63 9.29
CA THR A 360 26.61 -7.04 9.98
C THR A 360 26.28 -5.68 10.63
N ILE A 361 25.45 -4.86 9.98
CA ILE A 361 25.04 -3.56 10.51
C ILE A 361 23.92 -3.75 11.56
N ALA A 362 22.97 -4.63 11.28
CA ALA A 362 21.86 -4.93 12.17
C ALA A 362 22.32 -5.45 13.55
N ARG A 363 23.43 -6.19 13.61
CA ARG A 363 24.07 -6.62 14.88
C ARG A 363 24.49 -5.49 15.82
N TRP A 364 24.73 -4.29 15.30
CA TRP A 364 25.07 -3.15 16.15
C TRP A 364 23.89 -2.65 16.97
N PHE A 365 22.67 -2.99 16.54
CA PHE A 365 21.43 -2.51 17.15
C PHE A 365 20.73 -3.58 17.98
N THR A 366 20.90 -4.87 17.66
CA THR A 366 20.24 -5.94 18.37
C THR A 366 20.96 -7.29 18.24
N PRO A 367 21.11 -8.07 19.34
CA PRO A 367 21.63 -9.44 19.29
C PRO A 367 20.62 -10.44 18.68
N PHE A 368 19.35 -10.10 18.59
CA PHE A 368 18.28 -10.95 18.01
C PHE A 368 18.60 -11.42 16.57
N VAL A 369 19.40 -10.64 15.86
CA VAL A 369 19.93 -10.97 14.53
C VAL A 369 20.59 -12.34 14.44
N ASP A 370 21.23 -12.81 15.51
CA ASP A 370 21.97 -14.07 15.52
C ASP A 370 21.07 -15.29 15.77
N SER A 371 19.88 -15.09 16.35
CA SER A 371 18.85 -16.13 16.54
C SER A 371 17.94 -16.31 15.31
N THR A 372 17.80 -15.30 14.45
CA THR A 372 16.97 -15.35 13.26
C THR A 372 17.69 -16.04 12.11
N ARG A 373 17.09 -17.10 11.55
CA ARG A 373 17.57 -17.76 10.32
C ARG A 373 16.84 -17.18 9.13
N ASP A 374 17.60 -16.87 8.06
CA ASP A 374 17.02 -16.37 6.82
C ASP A 374 16.25 -17.47 6.10
N MET A 375 15.01 -17.18 5.73
CA MET A 375 14.21 -18.04 4.85
C MET A 375 14.73 -17.97 3.43
N ARG A 376 14.37 -18.95 2.62
CA ARG A 376 14.69 -18.98 1.18
C ARG A 376 13.66 -18.14 0.42
N TRP A 377 14.18 -17.32 -0.47
CA TRP A 377 13.39 -16.58 -1.46
C TRP A 377 12.82 -17.53 -2.52
N GLY A 378 11.56 -17.33 -2.88
CA GLY A 378 10.96 -18.00 -4.03
C GLY A 378 11.59 -17.48 -5.32
N SER A 379 12.38 -18.32 -5.97
CA SER A 379 12.94 -18.01 -7.29
C SER A 379 12.62 -19.15 -8.26
N GLY A 380 11.97 -18.81 -9.39
CA GLY A 380 11.60 -19.79 -10.41
C GLY A 380 10.47 -20.75 -10.00
N ALA A 381 9.77 -20.47 -8.90
CA ALA A 381 8.55 -21.18 -8.52
C ALA A 381 7.41 -20.84 -9.50
N PRO A 382 6.44 -21.76 -9.73
CA PRO A 382 5.28 -21.43 -10.53
C PRO A 382 4.49 -20.28 -9.85
N ALA A 383 4.19 -19.23 -10.61
CA ALA A 383 3.37 -18.11 -10.10
C ALA A 383 1.89 -18.51 -9.86
N THR A 384 1.51 -19.74 -10.19
CA THR A 384 0.15 -20.29 -10.06
C THR A 384 0.17 -21.73 -9.60
N LEU A 385 -0.92 -22.15 -8.93
CA LEU A 385 -1.20 -23.54 -8.58
C LEU A 385 -2.52 -23.97 -9.22
N ASP A 386 -2.53 -25.15 -9.84
CA ASP A 386 -3.75 -25.72 -10.42
C ASP A 386 -4.49 -26.58 -9.38
N VAL A 387 -5.60 -26.07 -8.83
CA VAL A 387 -6.43 -26.72 -7.83
C VAL A 387 -7.91 -26.62 -8.20
N ALA A 388 -8.68 -27.68 -7.95
CA ALA A 388 -10.13 -27.71 -8.24
C ALA A 388 -10.48 -27.27 -9.69
N ASN A 389 -9.67 -27.65 -10.69
CA ASN A 389 -9.76 -27.18 -12.08
C ASN A 389 -9.76 -25.63 -12.20
N THR A 390 -9.06 -24.98 -11.30
CA THR A 390 -8.91 -23.53 -11.25
C THR A 390 -7.43 -23.19 -11.13
N ARG A 391 -6.95 -22.28 -11.97
CA ARG A 391 -5.62 -21.74 -11.83
C ARG A 391 -5.65 -20.63 -10.81
N THR A 392 -5.11 -20.89 -9.61
CA THR A 392 -5.04 -19.95 -8.49
C THR A 392 -3.68 -19.27 -8.47
N GLY A 393 -3.65 -17.97 -8.18
CA GLY A 393 -2.44 -17.18 -7.98
C GLY A 393 -2.23 -16.88 -6.50
N PRO A 394 -1.34 -17.59 -5.79
CA PRO A 394 -0.99 -17.24 -4.43
C PRO A 394 -0.21 -15.92 -4.38
N VAL A 395 -0.54 -15.09 -3.39
CA VAL A 395 0.10 -13.81 -3.08
C VAL A 395 0.23 -13.75 -1.56
N ILE A 396 1.35 -14.22 -1.02
CA ILE A 396 1.47 -14.48 0.42
C ILE A 396 1.66 -13.16 1.20
N CYS A 397 0.68 -12.80 2.03
CA CYS A 397 0.80 -11.76 3.07
C CYS A 397 1.30 -10.42 2.52
N TYR A 398 2.51 -10.02 2.88
CA TYR A 398 3.18 -8.78 2.50
C TYR A 398 3.30 -8.58 0.96
N GLU A 399 3.29 -9.66 0.19
CA GLU A 399 3.37 -9.63 -1.28
C GLU A 399 2.23 -8.83 -1.92
N VAL A 400 1.06 -8.75 -1.29
CA VAL A 400 -0.10 -8.00 -1.82
C VAL A 400 0.21 -6.50 -2.01
N ALA A 401 1.19 -5.96 -1.29
CA ALA A 401 1.63 -4.59 -1.43
C ALA A 401 2.47 -4.35 -2.71
N TYR A 402 3.07 -5.40 -3.28
CA TYR A 402 3.91 -5.34 -4.48
C TYR A 402 3.10 -5.55 -5.75
N ASP A 403 3.24 -4.64 -6.71
CA ASP A 403 2.47 -4.66 -7.96
C ASP A 403 2.83 -5.85 -8.85
N TYR A 404 4.08 -6.30 -8.84
CA TYR A 404 4.57 -7.31 -9.76
C TYR A 404 4.12 -8.72 -9.39
N VAL A 405 3.99 -9.07 -8.10
CA VAL A 405 3.64 -10.42 -7.66
C VAL A 405 2.25 -10.83 -8.14
N SER A 406 1.24 -9.99 -7.89
CA SER A 406 -0.12 -10.23 -8.37
C SER A 406 -0.20 -10.26 -9.90
N ARG A 407 0.59 -9.39 -10.56
CA ARG A 407 0.67 -9.34 -12.03
C ARG A 407 1.27 -10.62 -12.61
N GLU A 408 2.38 -11.11 -12.07
CA GLU A 408 3.00 -12.36 -12.52
C GLU A 408 2.05 -13.56 -12.39
N ALA A 409 1.26 -13.61 -11.32
CA ALA A 409 0.23 -14.62 -11.16
C ALA A 409 -0.85 -14.52 -12.27
N VAL A 410 -1.31 -13.30 -12.60
CA VAL A 410 -2.31 -13.07 -13.65
C VAL A 410 -1.72 -13.33 -15.05
N ASP A 411 -0.48 -12.94 -15.31
CA ASP A 411 0.23 -13.21 -16.57
C ASP A 411 0.44 -14.72 -16.77
N ALA A 412 0.62 -15.48 -15.67
CA ALA A 412 0.65 -16.95 -15.67
C ALA A 412 -0.75 -17.58 -15.80
N GLY A 413 -1.81 -16.77 -15.93
CA GLY A 413 -3.18 -17.21 -16.18
C GLY A 413 -4.02 -17.46 -14.93
N ALA A 414 -3.68 -16.89 -13.77
CA ALA A 414 -4.50 -16.97 -12.57
C ALA A 414 -5.93 -16.47 -12.85
N GLN A 415 -6.92 -17.27 -12.46
CA GLN A 415 -8.34 -16.98 -12.55
C GLN A 415 -8.92 -16.43 -11.24
N LEU A 416 -8.21 -16.71 -10.15
CA LEU A 416 -8.50 -16.37 -8.77
C LEU A 416 -7.18 -16.04 -8.06
N LEU A 417 -7.13 -14.95 -7.29
CA LEU A 417 -6.01 -14.66 -6.40
C LEU A 417 -6.33 -15.15 -4.98
N VAL A 418 -5.32 -15.67 -4.30
CA VAL A 418 -5.44 -16.15 -2.92
C VAL A 418 -4.36 -15.48 -2.07
N VAL A 419 -4.76 -14.83 -0.98
CA VAL A 419 -3.86 -14.10 -0.08
C VAL A 419 -3.86 -14.78 1.30
N PRO A 420 -3.08 -15.87 1.47
CA PRO A 420 -2.86 -16.43 2.80
C PRO A 420 -1.95 -15.50 3.58
N THR A 421 -2.33 -15.18 4.83
CA THR A 421 -1.60 -14.20 5.64
C THR A 421 -1.58 -14.58 7.12
N ASN A 422 -0.48 -14.28 7.81
CA ASN A 422 -0.36 -14.42 9.25
C ASN A 422 -0.32 -13.06 9.94
N ASN A 423 -1.49 -12.48 10.14
CA ASN A 423 -1.65 -11.17 10.78
C ASN A 423 -1.52 -11.21 12.31
N ALA A 424 -1.42 -12.39 12.92
CA ALA A 424 -1.24 -12.50 14.36
C ALA A 424 0.03 -11.81 14.87
N TRP A 425 1.07 -11.74 14.03
CA TRP A 425 2.30 -11.00 14.30
C TRP A 425 2.10 -9.54 14.68
N TYR A 426 1.06 -8.89 14.14
CA TYR A 426 0.86 -7.44 14.20
C TYR A 426 -0.21 -7.01 15.21
N GLY A 427 -0.72 -7.94 16.02
CA GLY A 427 -1.73 -7.64 17.02
C GLY A 427 -3.09 -7.20 16.46
N PRO A 428 -4.00 -6.69 17.33
CA PRO A 428 -5.35 -6.28 16.93
C PRO A 428 -5.41 -4.91 16.24
N GLY A 429 -4.27 -4.40 15.75
CA GLY A 429 -4.13 -3.09 15.14
C GLY A 429 -4.75 -2.98 13.73
N GLU A 430 -4.46 -1.87 13.07
CA GLU A 430 -5.03 -1.51 11.75
C GLU A 430 -4.46 -2.30 10.57
N MET A 431 -3.35 -3.01 10.77
CA MET A 431 -2.57 -3.66 9.71
C MET A 431 -3.41 -4.61 8.86
N SER A 432 -4.24 -5.46 9.49
CA SER A 432 -5.10 -6.44 8.79
C SER A 432 -6.10 -5.76 7.85
N TYR A 433 -6.69 -4.66 8.28
CA TYR A 433 -7.62 -3.87 7.46
C TYR A 433 -6.89 -3.15 6.32
N GLN A 434 -5.69 -2.62 6.57
CA GLN A 434 -4.85 -2.01 5.53
C GLN A 434 -4.48 -3.04 4.46
N GLN A 435 -4.18 -4.28 4.84
CA GLN A 435 -3.90 -5.37 3.91
C GLN A 435 -5.14 -5.80 3.12
N LEU A 436 -6.32 -5.86 3.76
CA LEU A 436 -7.57 -6.11 3.05
C LEU A 436 -7.87 -5.00 2.02
N ALA A 437 -7.62 -3.73 2.36
CA ALA A 437 -7.75 -2.62 1.40
C ALA A 437 -6.83 -2.79 0.18
N MET A 438 -5.59 -3.27 0.37
CA MET A 438 -4.69 -3.62 -0.74
C MET A 438 -5.28 -4.76 -1.58
N SER A 439 -5.79 -5.82 -0.96
CA SER A 439 -6.42 -6.96 -1.64
C SER A 439 -7.61 -6.52 -2.48
N ARG A 440 -8.45 -5.60 -1.98
CA ARG A 440 -9.57 -5.00 -2.71
C ARG A 440 -9.11 -4.23 -3.95
N LEU A 441 -8.01 -3.48 -3.82
CA LEU A 441 -7.43 -2.78 -4.96
C LEU A 441 -6.87 -3.75 -6.01
N ARG A 442 -6.19 -4.84 -5.57
CA ARG A 442 -5.71 -5.90 -6.48
C ARG A 442 -6.85 -6.59 -7.21
N ALA A 443 -7.99 -6.79 -6.54
CA ALA A 443 -9.18 -7.35 -7.19
C ALA A 443 -9.59 -6.52 -8.41
N VAL A 444 -9.70 -5.20 -8.26
CA VAL A 444 -10.07 -4.28 -9.35
C VAL A 444 -8.95 -4.14 -10.38
N GLU A 445 -7.70 -4.03 -9.93
CA GLU A 445 -6.53 -3.89 -10.80
C GLU A 445 -6.44 -5.02 -11.82
N HIS A 446 -6.64 -6.25 -11.36
CA HIS A 446 -6.49 -7.45 -12.17
C HIS A 446 -7.82 -8.04 -12.67
N GLY A 447 -8.97 -7.47 -12.24
CA GLY A 447 -10.29 -8.01 -12.56
C GLY A 447 -10.46 -9.45 -12.07
N ARG A 448 -9.92 -9.78 -10.89
CA ARG A 448 -9.96 -11.12 -10.27
C ARG A 448 -10.63 -11.05 -8.90
N ALA A 449 -11.38 -12.08 -8.54
CA ALA A 449 -11.73 -12.25 -7.14
C ALA A 449 -10.47 -12.52 -6.32
N VAL A 450 -10.47 -12.08 -5.04
CA VAL A 450 -9.37 -12.30 -4.11
C VAL A 450 -9.91 -12.95 -2.85
N VAL A 451 -9.34 -14.10 -2.47
CA VAL A 451 -9.67 -14.80 -1.24
C VAL A 451 -8.56 -14.56 -0.23
N VAL A 452 -8.88 -13.84 0.84
CA VAL A 452 -7.94 -13.56 1.93
C VAL A 452 -8.19 -14.57 3.05
N ALA A 453 -7.15 -15.33 3.40
CA ALA A 453 -7.18 -16.28 4.51
C ALA A 453 -6.17 -15.84 5.58
N ALA A 454 -6.66 -15.36 6.71
CA ALA A 454 -5.85 -14.87 7.82
C ALA A 454 -5.81 -15.85 8.99
N THR A 455 -4.70 -15.90 9.72
CA THR A 455 -4.57 -16.71 10.94
C THR A 455 -5.49 -16.21 12.05
N SER A 456 -5.43 -14.89 12.35
CA SER A 456 -6.25 -14.19 13.34
C SER A 456 -6.63 -12.77 12.91
N GLY A 457 -6.26 -12.40 11.69
CA GLY A 457 -6.57 -11.10 11.12
C GLY A 457 -7.99 -11.03 10.56
N VAL A 458 -8.14 -10.35 9.42
CA VAL A 458 -9.41 -10.24 8.70
C VAL A 458 -9.35 -11.16 7.48
N SER A 459 -10.01 -12.33 7.57
CA SER A 459 -10.28 -13.16 6.40
C SER A 459 -11.44 -12.57 5.61
N ALA A 460 -11.38 -12.65 4.27
CA ALA A 460 -12.42 -12.04 3.43
C ALA A 460 -12.53 -12.70 2.05
N ILE A 461 -13.72 -12.61 1.47
CA ILE A 461 -13.99 -12.92 0.05
C ILE A 461 -14.25 -11.61 -0.67
N VAL A 462 -13.35 -11.24 -1.57
CA VAL A 462 -13.38 -9.99 -2.33
C VAL A 462 -13.75 -10.29 -3.78
N GLN A 463 -14.75 -9.59 -4.29
CA GLN A 463 -15.21 -9.71 -5.67
C GLN A 463 -14.30 -8.89 -6.63
N PRO A 464 -14.35 -9.15 -7.95
CA PRO A 464 -13.50 -8.43 -8.92
C PRO A 464 -13.69 -6.92 -8.97
N ASP A 465 -14.78 -6.38 -8.45
CA ASP A 465 -15.04 -4.95 -8.30
C ASP A 465 -14.54 -4.36 -6.97
N GLY A 466 -13.88 -5.18 -6.15
CA GLY A 466 -13.38 -4.78 -4.83
C GLY A 466 -14.42 -4.84 -3.72
N SER A 467 -15.67 -5.22 -3.99
CA SER A 467 -16.68 -5.42 -2.95
C SER A 467 -16.36 -6.66 -2.09
N VAL A 468 -16.68 -6.61 -0.81
CA VAL A 468 -16.46 -7.70 0.15
C VAL A 468 -17.78 -8.41 0.41
N THR A 469 -17.87 -9.70 0.09
CA THR A 469 -19.10 -10.51 0.27
C THR A 469 -19.11 -11.34 1.54
N GLY A 470 -17.95 -11.50 2.20
CA GLY A 470 -17.81 -12.15 3.50
C GLY A 470 -16.54 -11.69 4.19
N GLN A 471 -16.60 -11.48 5.50
CA GLN A 471 -15.48 -11.03 6.33
C GLN A 471 -15.58 -11.60 7.74
N THR A 472 -14.44 -11.95 8.34
CA THR A 472 -14.34 -12.37 9.75
C THR A 472 -13.97 -11.19 10.65
N ASP A 473 -14.20 -11.36 11.96
CA ASP A 473 -13.65 -10.48 12.98
C ASP A 473 -12.19 -10.85 13.32
N LEU A 474 -11.45 -9.88 13.86
CA LEU A 474 -10.08 -10.09 14.36
C LEU A 474 -10.09 -11.05 15.55
N PHE A 475 -9.05 -11.85 15.68
CA PHE A 475 -8.78 -12.75 16.82
C PHE A 475 -9.95 -13.67 17.19
N THR A 476 -10.67 -14.13 16.17
CA THR A 476 -11.76 -15.10 16.30
C THR A 476 -11.48 -16.34 15.46
N ALA A 477 -11.87 -17.52 15.95
CA ALA A 477 -11.95 -18.71 15.12
C ALA A 477 -13.23 -18.63 14.29
N ALA A 478 -13.12 -18.68 12.97
CA ALA A 478 -14.26 -18.56 12.06
C ALA A 478 -13.96 -19.18 10.69
N SER A 479 -14.98 -19.56 9.97
CA SER A 479 -14.87 -19.93 8.56
C SER A 479 -15.91 -19.24 7.70
N LEU A 480 -15.50 -18.84 6.50
CA LEU A 480 -16.34 -18.22 5.48
C LEU A 480 -16.54 -19.22 4.35
N VAL A 481 -17.72 -19.25 3.77
CA VAL A 481 -18.00 -19.98 2.52
C VAL A 481 -18.74 -19.05 1.58
N GLY A 482 -18.28 -18.94 0.36
CA GLY A 482 -18.90 -18.06 -0.63
C GLY A 482 -18.43 -18.32 -2.05
N ASP A 483 -19.22 -17.81 -2.99
CA ASP A 483 -18.95 -17.97 -4.41
C ASP A 483 -18.05 -16.88 -4.95
N VAL A 484 -17.08 -17.27 -5.76
CA VAL A 484 -16.16 -16.38 -6.46
C VAL A 484 -16.23 -16.62 -7.96
N PRO A 485 -16.37 -15.55 -8.78
CA PRO A 485 -16.33 -15.68 -10.23
C PRO A 485 -14.88 -15.94 -10.68
N LEU A 486 -14.70 -16.91 -11.57
CA LEU A 486 -13.44 -17.16 -12.24
C LEU A 486 -13.35 -16.31 -13.50
N ARG A 487 -12.26 -15.56 -13.63
CA ARG A 487 -12.07 -14.64 -14.75
C ARG A 487 -10.73 -14.88 -15.46
N GLN A 488 -10.70 -14.60 -16.76
CA GLN A 488 -9.52 -14.81 -17.61
C GLN A 488 -9.12 -13.55 -18.38
N GLN A 489 -10.07 -12.65 -18.67
CA GLN A 489 -9.77 -11.41 -19.38
C GLN A 489 -8.82 -10.55 -18.56
N THR A 490 -7.81 -10.00 -19.23
CA THR A 490 -6.86 -9.07 -18.65
C THR A 490 -7.38 -7.64 -18.69
N THR A 491 -7.14 -6.88 -17.65
CA THR A 491 -7.45 -5.44 -17.58
C THR A 491 -6.49 -4.64 -18.46
N LEU A 492 -6.73 -3.34 -18.60
CA LEU A 492 -5.77 -2.47 -19.27
C LEU A 492 -4.49 -2.32 -18.41
N SER A 493 -4.63 -2.33 -17.08
CA SER A 493 -3.50 -2.34 -16.16
C SER A 493 -2.57 -3.54 -16.37
N ASP A 494 -3.12 -4.75 -16.54
CA ASP A 494 -2.33 -5.95 -16.84
C ASP A 494 -1.56 -5.79 -18.16
N ARG A 495 -2.24 -5.31 -19.20
CA ARG A 495 -1.63 -5.13 -20.54
C ARG A 495 -0.53 -4.08 -20.56
N LEU A 496 -0.68 -3.01 -19.80
CA LEU A 496 0.33 -1.96 -19.65
C LEU A 496 1.45 -2.37 -18.71
N GLY A 497 1.16 -3.23 -17.74
CA GLY A 497 2.11 -3.70 -16.76
C GLY A 497 2.83 -2.58 -16.04
N ALA A 498 4.13 -2.69 -15.87
CA ALA A 498 4.95 -1.69 -15.20
C ALA A 498 5.10 -0.36 -15.98
N TRP A 499 4.69 -0.32 -17.26
CA TRP A 499 4.86 0.87 -18.09
C TRP A 499 4.09 2.08 -17.55
N THR A 500 2.92 1.88 -16.94
CA THR A 500 2.19 2.99 -16.31
C THR A 500 3.08 3.73 -15.31
N GLU A 501 3.70 3.02 -14.38
CA GLU A 501 4.58 3.63 -13.38
C GLU A 501 5.83 4.24 -14.03
N TYR A 502 6.47 3.55 -14.99
CA TYR A 502 7.67 4.05 -15.65
C TYR A 502 7.42 5.35 -16.42
N VAL A 503 6.28 5.48 -17.09
CA VAL A 503 5.88 6.71 -17.78
C VAL A 503 5.65 7.85 -16.79
N LEU A 504 4.93 7.60 -15.69
CA LEU A 504 4.68 8.60 -14.66
C LEU A 504 5.99 9.08 -14.00
N VAL A 505 6.88 8.15 -13.65
CA VAL A 505 8.21 8.44 -13.08
C VAL A 505 9.09 9.19 -14.09
N GLY A 506 9.14 8.75 -15.34
CA GLY A 506 9.91 9.41 -16.40
C GLY A 506 9.44 10.84 -16.65
N ALA A 507 8.13 11.07 -16.71
CA ALA A 507 7.53 12.40 -16.85
C ALA A 507 7.85 13.29 -15.64
N ALA A 508 7.85 12.75 -14.43
CA ALA A 508 8.22 13.48 -13.21
C ALA A 508 9.69 13.93 -13.25
N LEU A 509 10.61 13.04 -13.62
CA LEU A 509 12.03 13.35 -13.75
C LEU A 509 12.27 14.41 -14.82
N ALA A 510 11.63 14.28 -15.98
CA ALA A 510 11.70 15.26 -17.07
C ALA A 510 11.19 16.64 -16.61
N ALA A 511 10.09 16.70 -15.85
CA ALA A 511 9.54 17.93 -15.31
C ALA A 511 10.52 18.62 -14.33
N VAL A 512 11.17 17.87 -13.46
CA VAL A 512 12.18 18.41 -12.54
C VAL A 512 13.35 19.01 -13.32
N VAL A 513 13.90 18.27 -14.29
CA VAL A 513 15.02 18.75 -15.15
C VAL A 513 14.61 20.01 -15.91
N ALA A 514 13.45 20.01 -16.58
CA ALA A 514 12.94 21.18 -17.30
C ALA A 514 12.77 22.39 -16.38
N GLY A 515 12.25 22.21 -15.18
CA GLY A 515 12.07 23.27 -14.19
C GLY A 515 13.40 23.83 -13.66
N ILE A 516 14.44 23.01 -13.55
CA ILE A 516 15.81 23.45 -13.21
C ILE A 516 16.36 24.31 -14.33
N VAL A 517 16.29 23.82 -15.58
CA VAL A 517 16.82 24.54 -16.78
C VAL A 517 16.14 25.90 -16.95
N LEU A 518 14.81 25.96 -16.81
CA LEU A 518 14.07 27.24 -16.85
C LEU A 518 14.54 28.18 -15.77
N GLY A 519 14.77 27.70 -14.55
CA GLY A 519 15.25 28.54 -13.45
C GLY A 519 16.66 29.08 -13.65
N VAL A 520 17.53 28.35 -14.35
CA VAL A 520 18.90 28.86 -14.72
C VAL A 520 18.81 29.91 -15.80
N ARG A 521 17.97 29.69 -16.83
CA ARG A 521 17.81 30.67 -17.95
C ARG A 521 17.27 32.00 -17.47
N THR A 522 16.23 31.99 -16.63
CA THR A 522 15.66 33.25 -16.08
C THR A 522 16.66 34.05 -15.22
N ARG A 523 17.56 33.38 -14.50
CA ARG A 523 18.61 34.06 -13.73
C ARG A 523 19.66 34.67 -14.61
N ARG A 524 20.04 34.05 -15.74
CA ARG A 524 21.03 34.59 -16.69
C ARG A 524 20.48 35.81 -17.41
N SER A 525 19.26 35.79 -17.92
CA SER A 525 18.65 36.95 -18.59
C SER A 525 18.54 38.15 -17.65
N SER A 526 18.16 37.95 -16.38
CA SER A 526 18.12 39.04 -15.39
C SER A 526 19.51 39.60 -15.04
N ALA A 527 20.59 38.83 -15.18
CA ALA A 527 21.95 39.30 -14.96
C ALA A 527 22.51 40.09 -16.17
N ASP A 528 22.05 39.74 -17.37
CA ASP A 528 22.43 40.44 -18.61
C ASP A 528 21.70 41.79 -18.76
N ASP A 529 20.43 41.88 -18.32
CA ASP A 529 19.65 43.15 -18.32
C ASP A 529 20.13 44.15 -17.26
N THR A 530 20.99 43.75 -16.32
CA THR A 530 21.57 44.61 -15.29
C THR A 530 23.01 45.04 -15.60
N ARG A 531 23.57 44.65 -16.73
CA ARG A 531 24.88 45.11 -17.26
C ARG A 531 24.69 46.10 -18.40
#